data_e55f1a822fd94093fe51c8d75f51d83b
#
_entry.id   e55f1a822fd94093fe51c8d75f51d83b
#
_cell.length_a   1.000
_cell.length_b   1.000
_cell.length_c   1.000
_cell.angle_alpha   90.00
_cell.angle_beta   90.00
_cell.angle_gamma   90.00
#
_symmetry.space_group_name_H-M   'P 1'
#
loop_
_entity.id
_entity.type
_entity.pdbx_description
1 polymer ?
#
loop_
_entity_poly.entity_id
_entity_poly.type
_entity_poly.pdbx_seq_one_letter_code
_entity_poly.pdbx_strand_id
1 'polypeptide(L)'
;MKNEGLIYAAAAVLCLGWLFAPGRTHAAKDRGININTQGNAASCADLHASSAGELAQVNQSFTLSRGEAPILELNASDRGQIHVSAWDHADYSIETCRIAVSDTRAAADALARSISVNHTAGNLSFNGPTTGTGDWTVVFFIHAPKDAVLNLESKNGPIDVRGVNGSVKLRATNGPIAVADCGGSVDVHTKNGPIAFHGERGDVHLNAENGPIALHLSSETWNGSLLEARTINGPLAVHLPANFRSGMRLETNGGSPISCHAESCRNAWTDSSPGGRVMQMNGASETIRLSTENGPVAVQGGDRTRF
;
A
#
# COMPACT_ATOMS: atom_id res chain seq x y z
N MET A 1 -21.49 -22.88 -19.81
CA MET A 1 -20.30 -23.00 -18.95
C MET A 1 -19.05 -22.40 -19.64
N LYS A 2 -19.06 -21.16 -20.12
CA LYS A 2 -17.89 -20.57 -20.85
C LYS A 2 -17.60 -19.10 -20.52
N ASN A 3 -18.30 -18.45 -19.60
CA ASN A 3 -18.12 -17.00 -19.34
C ASN A 3 -17.68 -16.61 -17.92
N GLU A 4 -17.58 -17.53 -16.98
CA GLU A 4 -17.22 -17.16 -15.59
C GLU A 4 -15.71 -16.94 -15.39
N GLY A 5 -14.88 -17.63 -16.16
CA GLY A 5 -13.42 -17.49 -16.05
C GLY A 5 -12.84 -16.13 -16.51
N LEU A 6 -13.53 -15.45 -17.44
CA LEU A 6 -13.07 -14.16 -17.96
C LEU A 6 -13.29 -12.99 -16.99
N ILE A 7 -14.36 -13.06 -16.19
CA ILE A 7 -14.72 -11.98 -15.25
C ILE A 7 -13.74 -11.93 -14.08
N TYR A 8 -13.29 -13.09 -13.58
CA TYR A 8 -12.35 -13.14 -12.45
C TYR A 8 -10.89 -12.79 -12.84
N ALA A 9 -10.48 -13.14 -14.06
CA ALA A 9 -9.18 -12.73 -14.58
C ALA A 9 -9.09 -11.21 -14.76
N ALA A 10 -10.18 -10.57 -15.22
CA ALA A 10 -10.25 -9.12 -15.38
C ALA A 10 -10.20 -8.37 -14.03
N ALA A 11 -10.83 -8.91 -12.98
CA ALA A 11 -10.82 -8.29 -11.64
C ALA A 11 -9.42 -8.35 -11.00
N ALA A 12 -8.69 -9.46 -11.13
CA ALA A 12 -7.34 -9.60 -10.60
C ALA A 12 -6.32 -8.71 -11.35
N VAL A 13 -6.45 -8.60 -12.68
CA VAL A 13 -5.60 -7.74 -13.50
C VAL A 13 -5.88 -6.25 -13.23
N LEU A 14 -7.15 -5.88 -12.99
CA LEU A 14 -7.51 -4.51 -12.62
C LEU A 14 -6.98 -4.13 -11.24
N CYS A 15 -6.93 -5.05 -10.28
CA CYS A 15 -6.34 -4.77 -8.96
C CYS A 15 -4.82 -4.55 -9.04
N LEU A 16 -4.09 -5.38 -9.80
CA LEU A 16 -2.64 -5.23 -9.95
C LEU A 16 -2.26 -4.01 -10.81
N GLY A 17 -3.01 -3.71 -11.85
CA GLY A 17 -2.80 -2.52 -12.66
C GLY A 17 -3.13 -1.20 -11.95
N TRP A 18 -4.04 -1.23 -10.98
CA TRP A 18 -4.40 -0.06 -10.18
C TRP A 18 -3.39 0.22 -9.06
N LEU A 19 -2.73 -0.80 -8.56
CA LEU A 19 -1.78 -0.67 -7.44
C LEU A 19 -0.44 -0.08 -7.90
N PHE A 20 -0.11 -0.21 -9.17
CA PHE A 20 1.05 0.44 -9.79
C PHE A 20 0.67 1.57 -10.75
N ALA A 21 -0.63 1.82 -10.95
CA ALA A 21 -1.06 3.03 -11.62
C ALA A 21 -0.82 4.24 -10.70
N PRO A 22 -0.35 5.37 -11.24
CA PRO A 22 -0.14 6.58 -10.46
C PRO A 22 -1.41 6.94 -9.69
N GLY A 23 -1.29 7.04 -8.36
CA GLY A 23 -2.40 7.26 -7.47
C GLY A 23 -3.18 8.52 -7.85
N ARG A 24 -4.40 8.37 -8.32
CA ARG A 24 -5.34 9.50 -8.44
C ARG A 24 -5.96 9.74 -7.07
N THR A 25 -5.50 10.76 -6.40
CA THR A 25 -6.14 11.25 -5.19
C THR A 25 -7.30 12.17 -5.58
N HIS A 26 -8.51 11.81 -5.18
CA HIS A 26 -9.64 12.73 -5.25
C HIS A 26 -9.57 13.65 -4.01
N ALA A 27 -9.00 14.83 -4.18
CA ALA A 27 -9.12 15.91 -3.20
C ALA A 27 -10.41 16.69 -3.42
N ALA A 28 -10.93 17.27 -2.34
CA ALA A 28 -12.24 17.90 -2.20
C ALA A 28 -12.64 18.91 -3.31
N LYS A 29 -13.96 19.03 -3.48
CA LYS A 29 -14.73 19.91 -4.37
C LYS A 29 -14.02 21.17 -4.88
N ASP A 30 -14.03 21.29 -6.18
CA ASP A 30 -13.92 22.40 -7.11
C ASP A 30 -12.57 22.74 -7.75
N ARG A 31 -11.41 22.34 -7.21
CA ARG A 31 -10.10 22.57 -7.84
C ARG A 31 -9.10 21.46 -7.58
N GLY A 32 -9.56 20.23 -7.49
CA GLY A 32 -8.78 19.07 -7.06
C GLY A 32 -7.34 19.03 -7.60
N ILE A 33 -6.38 18.87 -6.70
CA ILE A 33 -4.98 18.63 -7.04
C ILE A 33 -4.84 17.15 -7.42
N ASN A 34 -4.52 16.88 -8.68
CA ASN A 34 -4.16 15.54 -9.12
C ASN A 34 -2.64 15.41 -9.06
N ILE A 35 -2.16 14.46 -8.27
CA ILE A 35 -0.74 14.14 -8.20
C ILE A 35 -0.51 12.81 -8.88
N ASN A 36 0.38 12.83 -9.87
CA ASN A 36 0.86 11.63 -10.52
C ASN A 36 2.30 11.37 -10.05
N THR A 37 2.47 10.32 -9.26
CA THR A 37 3.78 9.74 -8.96
C THR A 37 4.03 8.67 -10.00
N GLN A 38 4.79 8.96 -11.05
CA GLN A 38 5.15 7.94 -12.04
C GLN A 38 5.96 6.85 -11.35
N GLY A 39 5.33 5.73 -11.07
CA GLY A 39 5.82 4.42 -10.60
C GLY A 39 7.00 4.34 -9.62
N ASN A 40 7.99 5.20 -9.72
CA ASN A 40 9.22 5.22 -8.94
C ASN A 40 9.60 6.65 -8.49
N ALA A 41 8.64 7.54 -8.28
CA ALA A 41 8.96 8.87 -7.74
C ALA A 41 9.69 8.72 -6.40
N ALA A 42 10.87 9.29 -6.30
CA ALA A 42 11.73 9.24 -5.12
C ALA A 42 11.95 10.64 -4.50
N SER A 43 11.46 11.68 -5.14
CA SER A 43 11.67 13.07 -4.74
C SER A 43 10.53 13.99 -5.21
N CYS A 44 10.49 15.20 -4.69
CA CYS A 44 9.59 16.25 -5.14
C CYS A 44 9.77 16.64 -6.62
N ALA A 45 10.95 16.41 -7.18
CA ALA A 45 11.22 16.69 -8.59
C ALA A 45 10.53 15.72 -9.54
N ASP A 46 10.20 14.52 -9.07
CA ASP A 46 9.52 13.47 -9.84
C ASP A 46 8.00 13.61 -9.84
N LEU A 47 7.46 14.59 -9.08
CA LEU A 47 6.03 14.80 -8.98
C LEU A 47 5.48 15.59 -10.16
N HIS A 48 4.41 15.08 -10.72
CA HIS A 48 3.62 15.79 -11.71
C HIS A 48 2.25 16.14 -11.12
N ALA A 49 2.11 17.39 -10.67
CA ALA A 49 0.85 17.91 -10.18
C ALA A 49 0.08 18.61 -11.31
N SER A 50 -1.23 18.38 -11.39
CA SER A 50 -2.15 19.05 -12.30
C SER A 50 -3.43 19.47 -11.59
N SER A 51 -4.00 20.60 -12.01
CA SER A 51 -5.22 21.17 -11.46
C SER A 51 -5.87 22.10 -12.48
N ALA A 52 -7.12 22.49 -12.25
CA ALA A 52 -7.81 23.51 -13.03
C ALA A 52 -7.41 24.96 -12.65
N GLY A 53 -6.68 25.15 -11.55
CA GLY A 53 -6.16 26.45 -11.09
C GLY A 53 -4.65 26.56 -11.25
N GLU A 54 -4.11 27.69 -10.78
CA GLU A 54 -2.67 27.93 -10.72
C GLU A 54 -2.03 27.13 -9.58
N LEU A 55 -1.03 26.32 -9.92
CA LEU A 55 -0.32 25.47 -8.97
C LEU A 55 0.96 26.12 -8.48
N ALA A 56 1.28 25.92 -7.21
CA ALA A 56 2.59 26.20 -6.64
C ALA A 56 3.09 25.03 -5.84
N GLN A 57 4.41 24.83 -5.84
CA GLN A 57 5.09 23.81 -5.07
C GLN A 57 6.24 24.43 -4.28
N VAL A 58 6.33 24.11 -3.00
CA VAL A 58 7.42 24.52 -2.11
C VAL A 58 7.99 23.27 -1.44
N ASN A 59 9.28 23.03 -1.66
CA ASN A 59 9.98 21.86 -1.12
C ASN A 59 10.74 22.23 0.14
N GLN A 60 10.85 21.28 1.05
CA GLN A 60 11.69 21.37 2.24
C GLN A 60 12.30 20.00 2.51
N SER A 61 13.62 19.97 2.74
CA SER A 61 14.34 18.75 3.09
C SER A 61 15.03 18.93 4.44
N PHE A 62 15.04 17.85 5.23
CA PHE A 62 15.74 17.78 6.50
C PHE A 62 16.14 16.33 6.82
N THR A 63 17.05 16.15 7.74
CA THR A 63 17.48 14.85 8.24
C THR A 63 17.10 14.69 9.70
N LEU A 64 16.78 13.47 10.10
CA LEU A 64 16.60 13.09 11.50
C LEU A 64 17.53 11.94 11.81
N SER A 65 18.30 12.08 12.88
CA SER A 65 19.12 10.97 13.35
C SER A 65 18.21 9.87 13.93
N ARG A 66 18.67 8.63 13.87
CA ARG A 66 17.95 7.51 14.50
C ARG A 66 17.80 7.70 16.02
N GLY A 67 18.76 8.40 16.66
CA GLY A 67 18.67 8.74 18.08
C GLY A 67 17.54 9.70 18.40
N GLU A 68 17.27 10.64 17.50
CA GLU A 68 16.13 11.59 17.61
C GLU A 68 14.80 10.96 17.23
N ALA A 69 14.82 9.98 16.31
CA ALA A 69 13.64 9.30 15.81
C ALA A 69 13.80 7.76 15.89
N PRO A 70 13.82 7.17 17.10
CA PRO A 70 13.86 5.72 17.26
C PRO A 70 12.62 5.04 16.65
N ILE A 71 11.51 5.73 16.63
CA ILE A 71 10.27 5.40 15.90
C ILE A 71 9.94 6.64 15.06
N LEU A 72 9.75 6.45 13.76
CA LEU A 72 9.25 7.51 12.90
C LEU A 72 7.73 7.42 12.81
N GLU A 73 7.06 8.42 13.35
CA GLU A 73 5.60 8.53 13.33
C GLU A 73 5.16 9.65 12.39
N LEU A 74 4.21 9.35 11.50
CA LEU A 74 3.61 10.35 10.63
C LEU A 74 2.12 10.07 10.48
N ASN A 75 1.30 11.03 10.86
CA ASN A 75 -0.12 11.05 10.54
C ASN A 75 -0.37 12.08 9.44
N ALA A 76 -0.60 11.60 8.23
CA ALA A 76 -0.83 12.44 7.06
C ALA A 76 -2.28 12.95 6.94
N SER A 77 -3.14 12.68 7.92
CA SER A 77 -4.52 13.18 8.01
C SER A 77 -5.28 13.14 6.65
N ASP A 78 -6.01 14.21 6.31
CA ASP A 78 -6.83 14.26 5.10
C ASP A 78 -6.06 14.64 3.82
N ARG A 79 -4.84 15.17 3.94
CA ARG A 79 -4.16 15.91 2.86
C ARG A 79 -2.71 15.49 2.63
N GLY A 80 -2.35 14.25 2.97
CA GLY A 80 -0.96 13.81 2.83
C GLY A 80 -0.81 12.48 2.09
N GLN A 81 0.32 12.34 1.40
CA GLN A 81 0.80 11.11 0.77
C GLN A 81 2.15 10.77 1.37
N ILE A 82 2.42 9.46 1.56
CA ILE A 82 3.63 9.00 2.23
C ILE A 82 4.32 7.98 1.34
N HIS A 83 5.55 8.27 0.94
CA HIS A 83 6.42 7.36 0.20
C HIS A 83 7.69 7.12 1.00
N VAL A 84 7.96 5.86 1.36
CA VAL A 84 9.13 5.46 2.11
C VAL A 84 9.93 4.45 1.30
N SER A 85 11.23 4.71 1.17
CA SER A 85 12.20 3.75 0.63
C SER A 85 13.34 3.56 1.59
N ALA A 86 13.75 2.31 1.81
CA ALA A 86 14.92 2.04 2.61
C ALA A 86 16.21 2.43 1.88
N TRP A 87 17.22 2.82 2.65
CA TRP A 87 18.56 3.15 2.15
C TRP A 87 19.67 2.63 3.07
N ASP A 88 20.91 2.74 2.63
CA ASP A 88 22.08 2.25 3.37
C ASP A 88 22.71 3.31 4.30
N HIS A 89 21.88 4.14 4.94
CA HIS A 89 22.31 5.13 5.93
C HIS A 89 21.59 4.91 7.26
N ALA A 90 22.21 5.38 8.35
CA ALA A 90 21.66 5.24 9.69
C ALA A 90 20.55 6.26 10.02
N ASP A 91 20.55 7.39 9.34
CA ASP A 91 19.63 8.50 9.58
C ASP A 91 18.48 8.50 8.58
N TYR A 92 17.41 9.21 8.88
CA TYR A 92 16.33 9.49 7.94
C TYR A 92 16.65 10.72 7.11
N SER A 93 16.38 10.67 5.80
CA SER A 93 16.28 11.85 4.94
C SER A 93 14.84 12.05 4.52
N ILE A 94 14.29 13.21 4.79
CA ILE A 94 12.88 13.51 4.58
C ILE A 94 12.78 14.72 3.67
N GLU A 95 12.10 14.56 2.54
CA GLU A 95 11.71 15.63 1.65
C GLU A 95 10.20 15.79 1.67
N THR A 96 9.72 17.01 1.84
CA THR A 96 8.31 17.38 1.85
C THR A 96 7.98 18.30 0.69
N CYS A 97 6.99 17.92 -0.09
CA CYS A 97 6.50 18.70 -1.22
C CYS A 97 5.14 19.30 -0.83
N ARG A 98 5.12 20.59 -0.52
CA ARG A 98 3.89 21.33 -0.20
C ARG A 98 3.33 21.89 -1.50
N ILE A 99 2.21 21.34 -1.93
CA ILE A 99 1.58 21.67 -3.20
C ILE A 99 0.27 22.38 -2.90
N ALA A 100 0.06 23.53 -3.53
CA ALA A 100 -1.17 24.29 -3.39
C ALA A 100 -1.69 24.76 -4.75
N VAL A 101 -3.01 24.95 -4.82
CA VAL A 101 -3.70 25.48 -5.98
C VAL A 101 -4.59 26.67 -5.56
N SER A 102 -4.61 27.72 -6.39
CA SER A 102 -5.47 28.90 -6.19
C SER A 102 -5.81 29.55 -7.53
N ASP A 103 -6.53 30.69 -7.50
CA ASP A 103 -6.91 31.43 -8.71
C ASP A 103 -5.73 32.12 -9.39
N THR A 104 -4.69 32.47 -8.63
CA THR A 104 -3.49 33.10 -9.13
C THR A 104 -2.24 32.39 -8.60
N ARG A 105 -1.17 32.44 -9.38
CA ARG A 105 0.13 31.89 -8.97
C ARG A 105 0.62 32.48 -7.65
N ALA A 106 0.45 33.77 -7.45
CA ALA A 106 0.88 34.45 -6.21
C ALA A 106 0.09 33.93 -4.98
N ALA A 107 -1.22 33.69 -5.14
CA ALA A 107 -2.03 33.14 -4.07
C ALA A 107 -1.68 31.66 -3.79
N ALA A 108 -1.42 30.87 -4.84
CA ALA A 108 -0.95 29.50 -4.67
C ALA A 108 0.41 29.43 -3.98
N ASP A 109 1.37 30.28 -4.36
CA ASP A 109 2.68 30.37 -3.70
C ASP A 109 2.55 30.77 -2.22
N ALA A 110 1.70 31.76 -1.91
CA ALA A 110 1.44 32.17 -0.53
C ALA A 110 0.83 31.02 0.29
N LEU A 111 -0.13 30.29 -0.29
CA LEU A 111 -0.78 29.14 0.33
C LEU A 111 0.22 28.01 0.58
N ALA A 112 1.05 27.65 -0.41
CA ALA A 112 2.06 26.60 -0.26
C ALA A 112 3.07 26.94 0.85
N ARG A 113 3.47 28.22 0.97
CA ARG A 113 4.39 28.69 2.02
C ARG A 113 3.76 28.71 3.42
N SER A 114 2.44 28.85 3.51
CA SER A 114 1.73 28.87 4.79
C SER A 114 1.57 27.47 5.41
N ILE A 115 1.82 26.41 4.63
CA ILE A 115 1.82 25.04 5.16
C ILE A 115 3.09 24.84 5.98
N SER A 116 2.94 24.53 7.26
CA SER A 116 4.06 24.19 8.16
C SER A 116 4.23 22.70 8.29
N VAL A 117 5.48 22.24 8.28
CA VAL A 117 5.87 20.88 8.61
C VAL A 117 6.72 20.93 9.87
N ASN A 118 6.33 20.17 10.88
CA ASN A 118 7.00 20.12 12.17
C ASN A 118 7.48 18.68 12.44
N HIS A 119 8.61 18.57 13.12
CA HIS A 119 9.14 17.31 13.60
C HIS A 119 9.62 17.47 15.06
N THR A 120 9.25 16.53 15.89
CA THR A 120 9.67 16.50 17.29
C THR A 120 9.81 15.05 17.74
N ALA A 121 11.01 14.67 18.15
CA ALA A 121 11.27 13.31 18.67
C ALA A 121 10.72 12.16 17.77
N GLY A 122 10.93 12.28 16.46
CA GLY A 122 10.47 11.28 15.48
C GLY A 122 8.99 11.41 15.06
N ASN A 123 8.21 12.31 15.67
CA ASN A 123 6.84 12.58 15.25
C ASN A 123 6.85 13.69 14.18
N LEU A 124 6.36 13.33 13.00
CA LEU A 124 6.17 14.27 11.89
C LEU A 124 4.71 14.71 11.84
N SER A 125 4.49 16.01 11.73
CA SER A 125 3.15 16.58 11.56
C SER A 125 3.19 17.76 10.60
N PHE A 126 2.04 18.09 10.03
CA PHE A 126 1.89 19.27 9.19
C PHE A 126 0.55 19.94 9.43
N ASN A 127 0.54 21.25 9.23
CA ASN A 127 -0.65 22.07 9.35
C ASN A 127 -0.70 23.07 8.21
N GLY A 128 -1.90 23.35 7.75
CA GLY A 128 -2.16 24.36 6.73
C GLY A 128 -3.52 25.00 6.92
N PRO A 129 -3.83 26.06 6.18
CA PRO A 129 -5.11 26.75 6.30
C PRO A 129 -6.29 25.82 6.04
N THR A 130 -7.31 25.94 6.87
CA THR A 130 -8.58 25.21 6.75
C THR A 130 -9.65 26.02 6.01
N THR A 131 -9.42 27.31 5.83
CA THR A 131 -10.32 28.28 5.17
C THR A 131 -9.55 29.06 4.11
N GLY A 132 -10.18 29.38 3.00
CA GLY A 132 -9.58 30.15 1.91
C GLY A 132 -10.07 29.74 0.52
N THR A 133 -9.54 30.40 -0.51
CA THR A 133 -9.94 30.21 -1.91
C THR A 133 -9.08 29.18 -2.65
N GLY A 134 -8.33 28.36 -1.96
CA GLY A 134 -7.44 27.36 -2.56
C GLY A 134 -7.54 25.99 -1.90
N ASP A 135 -6.90 25.02 -2.51
CA ASP A 135 -6.70 23.68 -1.95
C ASP A 135 -5.20 23.35 -1.86
N TRP A 136 -4.84 22.40 -1.00
CA TRP A 136 -3.44 22.05 -0.79
C TRP A 136 -3.27 20.59 -0.34
N THR A 137 -2.07 20.07 -0.57
CA THR A 137 -1.65 18.74 -0.13
C THR A 137 -0.16 18.72 0.20
N VAL A 138 0.26 17.71 0.95
CA VAL A 138 1.68 17.47 1.26
C VAL A 138 2.04 16.06 0.83
N VAL A 139 3.16 15.93 0.11
CA VAL A 139 3.75 14.63 -0.20
C VAL A 139 5.04 14.49 0.57
N PHE A 140 5.22 13.37 1.24
CA PHE A 140 6.42 13.02 1.98
C PHE A 140 7.21 11.96 1.20
N PHE A 141 8.47 12.27 0.88
CA PHE A 141 9.45 11.29 0.45
C PHE A 141 10.44 11.06 1.59
N ILE A 142 10.51 9.83 2.07
CA ILE A 142 11.28 9.45 3.24
C ILE A 142 12.25 8.34 2.84
N HIS A 143 13.54 8.62 2.92
CA HIS A 143 14.56 7.59 2.90
C HIS A 143 14.83 7.17 4.34
N ALA A 144 14.55 5.91 4.68
CA ALA A 144 14.63 5.37 6.02
C ALA A 144 15.75 4.33 6.15
N PRO A 145 16.40 4.21 7.32
CA PRO A 145 17.27 3.07 7.59
C PRO A 145 16.56 1.73 7.31
N LYS A 146 17.29 0.73 6.82
CA LYS A 146 16.69 -0.59 6.52
C LYS A 146 16.00 -1.24 7.71
N ASP A 147 16.48 -1.01 8.92
CA ASP A 147 15.94 -1.54 10.17
C ASP A 147 15.05 -0.53 10.92
N ALA A 148 14.52 0.46 10.22
CA ALA A 148 13.65 1.49 10.79
C ALA A 148 12.38 0.91 11.43
N VAL A 149 11.89 1.61 12.45
CA VAL A 149 10.56 1.40 13.02
C VAL A 149 9.65 2.52 12.57
N LEU A 150 8.62 2.17 11.81
CA LEU A 150 7.71 3.11 11.17
C LEU A 150 6.28 2.92 11.69
N ASN A 151 5.62 4.02 12.04
CA ASN A 151 4.20 4.07 12.36
C ASN A 151 3.56 5.17 11.50
N LEU A 152 2.95 4.77 10.39
CA LEU A 152 2.46 5.70 9.36
C LEU A 152 0.95 5.59 9.20
N GLU A 153 0.29 6.72 9.20
CA GLU A 153 -1.16 6.81 9.07
C GLU A 153 -1.55 7.83 8.00
N SER A 154 -2.55 7.49 7.19
CA SER A 154 -3.17 8.40 6.23
C SER A 154 -4.68 8.24 6.24
N LYS A 155 -5.41 9.34 6.11
CA LYS A 155 -6.87 9.25 5.97
C LYS A 155 -7.30 9.04 4.52
N ASN A 156 -6.75 9.80 3.58
CA ASN A 156 -7.19 9.76 2.18
C ASN A 156 -6.06 9.58 1.15
N GLY A 157 -4.81 9.71 1.54
CA GLY A 157 -3.66 9.58 0.64
C GLY A 157 -3.06 8.18 0.64
N PRO A 158 -2.28 7.84 -0.39
CA PRO A 158 -1.54 6.59 -0.46
C PRO A 158 -0.41 6.52 0.57
N ILE A 159 -0.11 5.30 1.01
CA ILE A 159 1.09 4.95 1.76
C ILE A 159 1.85 3.89 0.96
N ASP A 160 3.10 4.15 0.62
CA ASP A 160 3.99 3.23 -0.06
C ASP A 160 5.28 3.03 0.77
N VAL A 161 5.64 1.78 1.07
CA VAL A 161 6.83 1.45 1.86
C VAL A 161 7.62 0.35 1.17
N ARG A 162 8.93 0.58 0.96
CA ARG A 162 9.81 -0.37 0.26
C ARG A 162 11.12 -0.62 1.00
N GLY A 163 11.53 -1.88 1.07
CA GLY A 163 12.85 -2.33 1.49
C GLY A 163 13.15 -2.25 2.98
N VAL A 164 12.15 -1.92 3.82
CA VAL A 164 12.34 -1.81 5.29
C VAL A 164 12.25 -3.20 5.94
N ASN A 165 13.28 -3.55 6.71
CA ASN A 165 13.39 -4.84 7.41
C ASN A 165 13.15 -4.73 8.92
N GLY A 166 12.83 -3.56 9.42
CA GLY A 166 12.44 -3.33 10.81
C GLY A 166 10.96 -3.60 11.07
N SER A 167 10.32 -2.75 11.85
CA SER A 167 8.89 -2.85 12.14
C SER A 167 8.12 -1.78 11.36
N VAL A 168 7.13 -2.20 10.58
CA VAL A 168 6.31 -1.33 9.73
C VAL A 168 4.85 -1.47 10.12
N LYS A 169 4.26 -0.40 10.64
CA LYS A 169 2.85 -0.31 10.97
C LYS A 169 2.17 0.76 10.13
N LEU A 170 1.19 0.35 9.30
CA LEU A 170 0.51 1.23 8.36
C LEU A 170 -0.99 1.22 8.60
N ARG A 171 -1.59 2.40 8.64
CA ARG A 171 -3.03 2.59 8.79
C ARG A 171 -3.55 3.54 7.71
N ALA A 172 -4.60 3.13 6.98
CA ALA A 172 -5.29 4.03 6.07
C ALA A 172 -6.81 3.97 6.28
N THR A 173 -7.49 5.11 6.10
CA THR A 173 -8.96 5.10 6.10
C THR A 173 -9.50 4.89 4.69
N ASN A 174 -9.08 5.68 3.70
CA ASN A 174 -9.59 5.62 2.33
C ASN A 174 -8.49 5.57 1.26
N GLY A 175 -7.25 5.38 1.65
CA GLY A 175 -6.11 5.38 0.73
C GLY A 175 -5.61 3.97 0.43
N PRO A 176 -4.97 3.77 -0.72
CA PRO A 176 -4.25 2.53 -1.01
C PRO A 176 -2.99 2.41 -0.15
N ILE A 177 -2.65 1.18 0.21
CA ILE A 177 -1.37 0.86 0.86
C ILE A 177 -0.60 -0.10 -0.02
N ALA A 178 0.66 0.22 -0.30
CA ALA A 178 1.59 -0.65 -0.99
C ALA A 178 2.80 -0.96 -0.10
N VAL A 179 3.16 -2.23 0.00
CA VAL A 179 4.35 -2.69 0.73
C VAL A 179 5.16 -3.59 -0.18
N ALA A 180 6.43 -3.28 -0.37
CA ALA A 180 7.31 -4.06 -1.22
C ALA A 180 8.66 -4.35 -0.53
N ASP A 181 9.12 -5.60 -0.66
CA ASP A 181 10.46 -6.05 -0.26
C ASP A 181 10.80 -5.77 1.22
N CYS A 182 9.77 -5.72 2.08
CA CYS A 182 9.92 -5.57 3.52
C CYS A 182 10.11 -6.94 4.18
N GLY A 183 11.11 -7.08 5.06
CA GLY A 183 11.52 -8.37 5.60
C GLY A 183 11.35 -8.55 7.11
N GLY A 184 10.88 -7.54 7.81
CA GLY A 184 10.64 -7.58 9.27
C GLY A 184 9.19 -7.85 9.65
N SER A 185 8.72 -7.16 10.68
CA SER A 185 7.31 -7.20 11.08
C SER A 185 6.52 -6.14 10.29
N VAL A 186 5.45 -6.57 9.62
CA VAL A 186 4.59 -5.70 8.80
C VAL A 186 3.13 -5.85 9.25
N ASP A 187 2.54 -4.79 9.78
CA ASP A 187 1.14 -4.72 10.21
C ASP A 187 0.41 -3.63 9.41
N VAL A 188 -0.48 -4.03 8.51
CA VAL A 188 -1.22 -3.14 7.62
C VAL A 188 -2.70 -3.24 7.87
N HIS A 189 -3.34 -2.09 8.04
CA HIS A 189 -4.80 -2.02 8.15
C HIS A 189 -5.36 -0.91 7.27
N THR A 190 -6.36 -1.20 6.47
CA THR A 190 -7.14 -0.20 5.73
C THR A 190 -8.64 -0.41 5.90
N LYS A 191 -9.37 0.70 6.01
CA LYS A 191 -10.83 0.64 6.08
C LYS A 191 -11.47 0.56 4.68
N ASN A 192 -11.09 1.44 3.77
CA ASN A 192 -11.72 1.55 2.44
C ASN A 192 -10.66 1.73 1.35
N GLY A 193 -9.73 0.82 1.23
CA GLY A 193 -8.68 0.94 0.23
C GLY A 193 -8.06 -0.42 -0.11
N PRO A 194 -7.39 -0.52 -1.27
CA PRO A 194 -6.67 -1.72 -1.62
C PRO A 194 -5.37 -1.84 -0.82
N ILE A 195 -4.95 -3.08 -0.56
CA ILE A 195 -3.61 -3.40 -0.08
C ILE A 195 -2.88 -4.17 -1.18
N ALA A 196 -1.68 -3.72 -1.53
CA ALA A 196 -0.73 -4.46 -2.34
C ALA A 196 0.48 -4.86 -1.50
N PHE A 197 0.83 -6.12 -1.59
CA PHE A 197 2.03 -6.65 -0.97
C PHE A 197 2.88 -7.39 -2.00
N HIS A 198 4.18 -7.06 -2.05
CA HIS A 198 5.19 -7.78 -2.80
C HIS A 198 6.32 -8.19 -1.86
N GLY A 199 6.67 -9.48 -1.80
CA GLY A 199 7.75 -9.92 -0.93
C GLY A 199 7.87 -11.44 -0.81
N GLU A 200 8.82 -11.86 0.01
CA GLU A 200 9.19 -13.28 0.17
C GLU A 200 9.40 -13.70 1.62
N ARG A 201 9.34 -12.75 2.58
CA ARG A 201 9.71 -13.00 3.98
C ARG A 201 9.05 -12.01 4.94
N GLY A 202 9.12 -12.32 6.23
CA GLY A 202 8.68 -11.47 7.32
C GLY A 202 7.60 -12.11 8.19
N ASP A 203 7.13 -11.32 9.14
CA ASP A 203 5.91 -11.56 9.91
C ASP A 203 4.87 -10.53 9.46
N VAL A 204 3.96 -10.96 8.60
CA VAL A 204 3.13 -10.04 7.81
C VAL A 204 1.65 -10.23 8.09
N HIS A 205 0.99 -9.14 8.52
CA HIS A 205 -0.44 -9.09 8.77
C HIS A 205 -1.08 -7.99 7.94
N LEU A 206 -1.99 -8.36 7.03
CA LEU A 206 -2.67 -7.46 6.11
C LEU A 206 -4.18 -7.54 6.33
N ASN A 207 -4.80 -6.44 6.72
CA ASN A 207 -6.22 -6.37 7.01
C ASN A 207 -6.92 -5.26 6.21
N ALA A 208 -7.91 -5.61 5.41
CA ALA A 208 -8.79 -4.67 4.73
C ALA A 208 -10.25 -4.87 5.18
N GLU A 209 -10.94 -3.79 5.55
CA GLU A 209 -12.39 -3.90 5.80
C GLU A 209 -13.15 -3.92 4.47
N ASN A 210 -12.93 -2.93 3.61
CA ASN A 210 -13.60 -2.77 2.33
C ASN A 210 -12.59 -2.49 1.22
N GLY A 211 -12.01 -3.53 0.68
CA GLY A 211 -11.03 -3.37 -0.40
C GLY A 211 -10.37 -4.69 -0.78
N PRO A 212 -9.82 -4.76 -1.97
CA PRO A 212 -9.07 -5.93 -2.42
C PRO A 212 -7.71 -6.00 -1.72
N ILE A 213 -7.22 -7.23 -1.53
CA ILE A 213 -5.84 -7.51 -1.19
C ILE A 213 -5.18 -8.24 -2.34
N ALA A 214 -4.07 -7.72 -2.84
CA ALA A 214 -3.25 -8.34 -3.87
C ALA A 214 -1.87 -8.69 -3.31
N LEU A 215 -1.49 -9.96 -3.43
CA LEU A 215 -0.22 -10.50 -2.99
C LEU A 215 0.61 -10.95 -4.18
N HIS A 216 1.87 -10.58 -4.22
CA HIS A 216 2.85 -11.11 -5.15
C HIS A 216 4.01 -11.71 -4.34
N LEU A 217 4.10 -13.04 -4.32
CA LEU A 217 5.20 -13.73 -3.65
C LEU A 217 6.32 -13.97 -4.65
N SER A 218 7.52 -13.51 -4.33
CA SER A 218 8.66 -13.49 -5.25
C SER A 218 9.59 -14.71 -5.11
N SER A 219 9.45 -15.50 -4.03
CA SER A 219 10.27 -16.69 -3.79
C SER A 219 9.43 -17.96 -3.81
N GLU A 220 10.04 -19.10 -4.15
CA GLU A 220 9.40 -20.42 -4.11
C GLU A 220 8.98 -20.85 -2.71
N THR A 221 9.52 -20.21 -1.67
CA THR A 221 9.17 -20.46 -0.27
C THR A 221 8.95 -19.13 0.46
N TRP A 222 8.01 -19.14 1.40
CA TRP A 222 7.88 -18.05 2.36
C TRP A 222 8.98 -18.19 3.43
N ASN A 223 9.86 -17.21 3.49
CA ASN A 223 11.01 -17.19 4.40
C ASN A 223 10.72 -16.36 5.67
N GLY A 224 9.53 -16.50 6.23
CA GLY A 224 9.07 -15.80 7.42
C GLY A 224 8.27 -16.69 8.35
N SER A 225 7.85 -16.13 9.49
CA SER A 225 7.04 -16.84 10.47
C SER A 225 5.59 -17.02 9.99
N LEU A 226 4.99 -15.95 9.47
CA LEU A 226 3.59 -15.94 9.03
C LEU A 226 3.37 -14.87 7.95
N LEU A 227 2.52 -15.19 6.98
CA LEU A 227 1.82 -14.24 6.14
C LEU A 227 0.32 -14.43 6.32
N GLU A 228 -0.34 -13.48 6.95
CA GLU A 228 -1.77 -13.48 7.10
C GLU A 228 -2.39 -12.30 6.33
N ALA A 229 -3.36 -12.59 5.46
CA ALA A 229 -4.12 -11.56 4.77
C ALA A 229 -5.61 -11.83 4.89
N ARG A 230 -6.33 -10.83 5.38
CA ARG A 230 -7.77 -10.88 5.59
C ARG A 230 -8.46 -9.67 4.99
N THR A 231 -9.53 -9.92 4.25
CA THR A 231 -10.48 -8.86 3.87
C THR A 231 -11.90 -9.23 4.28
N ILE A 232 -12.69 -8.23 4.68
CA ILE A 232 -14.11 -8.48 4.99
C ILE A 232 -14.92 -8.39 3.69
N ASN A 233 -14.80 -7.29 2.95
CA ASN A 233 -15.55 -7.04 1.73
C ASN A 233 -14.60 -6.75 0.57
N GLY A 234 -14.14 -7.79 -0.09
CA GLY A 234 -13.26 -7.62 -1.25
C GLY A 234 -12.65 -8.94 -1.73
N PRO A 235 -12.18 -8.96 -2.97
CA PRO A 235 -11.43 -10.10 -3.50
C PRO A 235 -10.02 -10.15 -2.90
N LEU A 236 -9.50 -11.36 -2.79
CA LEU A 236 -8.11 -11.62 -2.45
C LEU A 236 -7.43 -12.32 -3.64
N ALA A 237 -6.38 -11.74 -4.16
CA ALA A 237 -5.62 -12.28 -5.28
C ALA A 237 -4.18 -12.58 -4.86
N VAL A 238 -3.68 -13.75 -5.24
CA VAL A 238 -2.30 -14.16 -4.99
C VAL A 238 -1.64 -14.57 -6.28
N HIS A 239 -0.46 -14.05 -6.52
CA HIS A 239 0.45 -14.49 -7.57
C HIS A 239 1.62 -15.25 -6.93
N LEU A 240 1.82 -16.49 -7.38
CA LEU A 240 2.87 -17.39 -6.90
C LEU A 240 3.90 -17.66 -7.99
N PRO A 241 5.18 -17.83 -7.66
CA PRO A 241 6.16 -18.39 -8.60
C PRO A 241 5.81 -19.84 -8.98
N ALA A 242 6.33 -20.32 -10.11
CA ALA A 242 5.93 -21.60 -10.71
C ALA A 242 6.09 -22.79 -9.74
N ASN A 243 7.17 -22.83 -8.96
CA ASN A 243 7.51 -23.93 -8.06
C ASN A 243 7.25 -23.59 -6.57
N PHE A 244 6.19 -22.88 -6.27
CA PHE A 244 5.87 -22.50 -4.90
C PHE A 244 5.60 -23.71 -3.99
N ARG A 245 6.23 -23.76 -2.81
CA ARG A 245 6.26 -24.95 -1.93
C ARG A 245 5.79 -24.72 -0.50
N SER A 246 5.67 -23.46 -0.04
CA SER A 246 5.19 -23.21 1.33
C SER A 246 3.72 -23.58 1.51
N GLY A 247 3.39 -24.07 2.70
CA GLY A 247 2.01 -24.39 3.06
C GLY A 247 1.12 -23.14 3.06
N MET A 248 -0.04 -23.26 2.41
CA MET A 248 -1.00 -22.16 2.28
C MET A 248 -2.40 -22.65 2.57
N ARG A 249 -3.14 -21.89 3.37
CA ARG A 249 -4.56 -22.09 3.66
C ARG A 249 -5.36 -20.89 3.14
N LEU A 250 -6.36 -21.18 2.34
CA LEU A 250 -7.30 -20.22 1.75
C LEU A 250 -8.69 -20.48 2.31
N GLU A 251 -9.37 -19.41 2.74
CA GLU A 251 -10.73 -19.51 3.28
C GLU A 251 -11.64 -18.45 2.69
N THR A 252 -12.88 -18.86 2.36
CA THR A 252 -13.95 -17.92 2.01
C THR A 252 -15.21 -18.26 2.78
N ASN A 253 -15.95 -17.24 3.21
CA ASN A 253 -17.27 -17.40 3.79
C ASN A 253 -18.37 -17.17 2.74
N GLY A 254 -19.63 -17.49 3.08
CA GLY A 254 -20.78 -17.11 2.29
C GLY A 254 -20.89 -17.73 0.89
N GLY A 255 -20.16 -18.84 0.62
CA GLY A 255 -20.23 -19.52 -0.68
C GLY A 255 -19.38 -18.88 -1.79
N SER A 256 -18.59 -17.88 -1.49
CA SER A 256 -17.67 -17.24 -2.45
C SER A 256 -16.66 -18.26 -3.01
N PRO A 257 -16.30 -18.18 -4.31
CA PRO A 257 -15.42 -19.17 -4.91
C PRO A 257 -13.97 -19.00 -4.51
N ILE A 258 -13.26 -20.12 -4.40
CA ILE A 258 -11.81 -20.19 -4.45
C ILE A 258 -11.42 -20.73 -5.82
N SER A 259 -10.64 -19.98 -6.59
CA SER A 259 -10.09 -20.40 -7.88
C SER A 259 -8.58 -20.50 -7.80
N CYS A 260 -8.01 -21.59 -8.30
CA CYS A 260 -6.57 -21.77 -8.31
C CYS A 260 -6.10 -22.27 -9.68
N HIS A 261 -5.15 -21.53 -10.26
CA HIS A 261 -4.54 -21.80 -11.58
C HIS A 261 -3.03 -21.95 -11.48
N ALA A 262 -2.49 -22.09 -10.26
CA ALA A 262 -1.07 -22.38 -10.03
C ALA A 262 -0.82 -23.89 -10.08
N GLU A 263 0.41 -24.30 -10.41
CA GLU A 263 0.81 -25.72 -10.40
C GLU A 263 0.72 -26.33 -9.00
N SER A 264 1.05 -25.56 -7.97
CA SER A 264 0.94 -25.93 -6.55
C SER A 264 -0.47 -26.34 -6.11
N CYS A 265 -1.50 -26.02 -6.89
CA CYS A 265 -2.90 -26.39 -6.58
C CYS A 265 -3.27 -27.82 -7.02
N ARG A 266 -2.46 -28.51 -7.81
CA ARG A 266 -2.82 -29.83 -8.38
C ARG A 266 -3.19 -30.87 -7.33
N ASN A 267 -2.55 -30.79 -6.15
CA ASN A 267 -2.76 -31.72 -5.04
C ASN A 267 -3.38 -31.00 -3.82
N ALA A 268 -4.07 -29.89 -4.03
CA ALA A 268 -4.69 -29.16 -2.94
C ALA A 268 -5.89 -29.95 -2.38
N TRP A 269 -5.94 -30.02 -1.05
CA TRP A 269 -7.14 -30.50 -0.37
C TRP A 269 -8.20 -29.39 -0.34
N THR A 270 -9.46 -29.76 -0.57
CA THR A 270 -10.57 -28.79 -0.57
C THR A 270 -11.72 -29.31 0.27
N ASP A 271 -12.33 -28.41 1.03
CA ASP A 271 -13.61 -28.63 1.71
C ASP A 271 -14.59 -27.52 1.32
N SER A 272 -15.86 -27.93 1.15
CA SER A 272 -16.95 -27.02 0.81
C SER A 272 -18.14 -27.34 1.70
N SER A 273 -18.29 -26.57 2.75
CA SER A 273 -19.42 -26.66 3.68
C SER A 273 -20.42 -25.52 3.44
N PRO A 274 -21.65 -25.59 3.97
CA PRO A 274 -22.61 -24.48 3.87
C PRO A 274 -22.11 -23.15 4.47
N GLY A 275 -21.10 -23.20 5.36
CA GLY A 275 -20.53 -22.01 6.01
C GLY A 275 -19.34 -21.39 5.28
N GLY A 276 -18.77 -22.07 4.28
CA GLY A 276 -17.59 -21.54 3.59
C GLY A 276 -16.81 -22.59 2.82
N ARG A 277 -15.78 -22.14 2.14
CA ARG A 277 -14.84 -23.02 1.42
C ARG A 277 -13.43 -22.87 1.97
N VAL A 278 -12.74 -23.99 2.06
CA VAL A 278 -11.35 -24.07 2.46
C VAL A 278 -10.56 -24.77 1.37
N MET A 279 -9.39 -24.24 1.05
CA MET A 279 -8.41 -24.92 0.21
C MET A 279 -7.05 -24.89 0.92
N GLN A 280 -6.40 -26.04 1.01
CA GLN A 280 -5.08 -26.17 1.62
C GLN A 280 -4.13 -26.80 0.63
N MET A 281 -2.95 -26.22 0.45
CA MET A 281 -1.92 -26.71 -0.46
C MET A 281 -0.56 -26.81 0.22
N ASN A 282 0.32 -27.68 -0.34
CA ASN A 282 1.70 -27.87 0.08
C ASN A 282 1.89 -28.32 1.55
N GLY A 283 0.97 -29.15 2.09
CA GLY A 283 1.13 -29.81 3.39
C GLY A 283 0.58 -29.04 4.59
N ALA A 284 0.89 -29.55 5.80
CA ALA A 284 0.25 -29.15 7.04
C ALA A 284 0.82 -27.88 7.70
N SER A 285 1.97 -27.39 7.26
CA SER A 285 2.59 -26.17 7.80
C SER A 285 1.96 -24.94 7.15
N GLU A 286 0.97 -24.34 7.82
CA GLU A 286 0.24 -23.17 7.32
C GLU A 286 1.01 -21.88 7.62
N THR A 287 2.08 -21.63 6.89
CA THR A 287 2.84 -20.38 7.00
C THR A 287 2.15 -19.21 6.30
N ILE A 288 1.17 -19.50 5.43
CA ILE A 288 0.37 -18.48 4.73
C ILE A 288 -1.11 -18.77 4.95
N ARG A 289 -1.82 -17.74 5.45
CA ARG A 289 -3.26 -17.80 5.72
C ARG A 289 -3.97 -16.65 5.04
N LEU A 290 -4.88 -16.98 4.15
CA LEU A 290 -5.60 -16.00 3.35
C LEU A 290 -7.10 -16.20 3.50
N SER A 291 -7.81 -15.15 3.92
CA SER A 291 -9.25 -15.25 4.16
C SER A 291 -10.04 -14.04 3.66
N THR A 292 -11.24 -14.31 3.19
CA THR A 292 -12.23 -13.26 2.88
C THR A 292 -13.61 -13.68 3.36
N GLU A 293 -14.36 -12.71 3.88
CA GLU A 293 -15.75 -12.97 4.27
C GLU A 293 -16.69 -12.84 3.08
N ASN A 294 -16.58 -11.74 2.33
CA ASN A 294 -17.45 -11.42 1.20
C ASN A 294 -16.61 -11.11 -0.05
N GLY A 295 -16.12 -12.15 -0.70
CA GLY A 295 -15.34 -11.99 -1.92
C GLY A 295 -14.67 -13.30 -2.36
N PRO A 296 -14.24 -13.40 -3.62
CA PRO A 296 -13.53 -14.55 -4.11
C PRO A 296 -12.05 -14.53 -3.69
N VAL A 297 -11.44 -15.70 -3.60
CA VAL A 297 -9.99 -15.88 -3.55
C VAL A 297 -9.51 -16.44 -4.89
N ALA A 298 -8.50 -15.80 -5.49
CA ALA A 298 -7.90 -16.24 -6.73
C ALA A 298 -6.38 -16.46 -6.55
N VAL A 299 -5.90 -17.64 -6.89
CA VAL A 299 -4.48 -17.97 -6.93
C VAL A 299 -4.05 -18.15 -8.37
N GLN A 300 -3.01 -17.44 -8.78
CA GLN A 300 -2.38 -17.54 -10.10
C GLN A 300 -0.93 -17.96 -9.93
N GLY A 301 -0.40 -18.74 -10.87
CA GLY A 301 0.99 -19.18 -10.87
C GLY A 301 1.65 -18.96 -12.21
N GLY A 302 2.98 -18.89 -12.22
CA GLY A 302 3.82 -18.82 -13.40
C GLY A 302 4.50 -17.48 -13.61
N ASP A 303 5.63 -17.51 -14.33
CA ASP A 303 6.37 -16.31 -14.72
C ASP A 303 5.57 -15.50 -15.75
N ARG A 304 4.81 -14.51 -15.30
CA ARG A 304 4.36 -13.44 -16.18
C ARG A 304 5.33 -12.27 -16.08
N THR A 305 6.44 -12.38 -16.78
CA THR A 305 7.37 -11.27 -17.06
C THR A 305 6.78 -10.31 -18.13
N ARG A 306 5.53 -9.89 -18.00
CA ARG A 306 4.93 -8.84 -18.85
C ARG A 306 3.90 -8.07 -18.03
N PHE A 307 4.38 -6.99 -17.44
CA PHE A 307 3.56 -5.86 -17.04
C PHE A 307 4.10 -4.61 -17.70
#